data_49f4a5cde34468bb154901baec69efce
#
_entry.id   49f4a5cde34468bb154901baec69efce
#
_cell.length_a   1.000
_cell.length_b   1.000
_cell.length_c   1.000
_cell.angle_alpha   90.00
_cell.angle_beta   90.00
_cell.angle_gamma   90.00
#
_symmetry.space_group_name_H-M   'P 1'
#
loop_
_entity.id
_entity.type
_entity.pdbx_description
1 polymer ?
#
loop_
_entity_poly.entity_id
_entity_poly.type
_entity_poly.pdbx_seq_one_letter_code
_entity_poly.pdbx_strand_id
1 'polypeptide(L)'
;MSSTTFDFEKPIVDLQLQIEKVKQVAEKTKVDMSATLAELELKIDAARHQIYSNLSGWQNVQISRHPERPYTLSYVEMICDDFIEMHGDRTVKDDKAIVGGFASIGGQTVMVIGHQKGVNTKMRQYRNFGMANPEGYRKALRLMKLAEKF
;
A
#
# COMPACT_ATOMS: atom_id res chain seq x y z
N MET A 1 -1.76 -14.86 -9.24
CA MET A 1 -0.54 -14.36 -8.58
C MET A 1 -0.55 -14.90 -7.16
N SER A 2 0.50 -15.62 -6.71
CA SER A 2 0.51 -16.12 -5.33
C SER A 2 0.75 -14.90 -4.42
N SER A 3 -0.26 -14.48 -3.67
CA SER A 3 -0.09 -13.46 -2.65
C SER A 3 0.93 -13.99 -1.64
N THR A 4 1.90 -13.16 -1.30
CA THR A 4 2.89 -13.51 -0.28
C THR A 4 2.17 -13.49 1.07
N THR A 5 1.84 -14.67 1.60
CA THR A 5 1.15 -14.81 2.89
C THR A 5 2.17 -15.06 3.98
N PHE A 6 2.06 -14.38 5.10
CA PHE A 6 2.91 -14.61 6.27
C PHE A 6 2.43 -15.80 7.08
N ASP A 7 3.35 -16.47 7.79
CA ASP A 7 3.01 -17.65 8.60
C ASP A 7 1.94 -17.40 9.65
N PHE A 8 1.89 -16.21 10.24
CA PHE A 8 0.89 -15.82 11.22
C PHE A 8 -0.50 -15.55 10.63
N GLU A 9 -0.61 -15.40 9.31
CA GLU A 9 -1.88 -15.20 8.57
C GLU A 9 -2.50 -16.52 8.10
N LYS A 10 -1.80 -17.66 8.25
CA LYS A 10 -2.32 -18.99 7.84
C LYS A 10 -3.75 -19.27 8.29
N PRO A 11 -4.16 -18.99 9.56
CA PRO A 11 -5.53 -19.24 9.98
C PRO A 11 -6.58 -18.47 9.15
N ILE A 12 -6.25 -17.26 8.71
CA ILE A 12 -7.13 -16.44 7.85
C ILE A 12 -7.23 -17.07 6.46
N VAL A 13 -6.09 -17.49 5.90
CA VAL A 13 -6.04 -18.14 4.57
C VAL A 13 -6.81 -19.45 4.56
N ASP A 14 -6.67 -20.26 5.62
CA ASP A 14 -7.40 -21.52 5.74
C ASP A 14 -8.92 -21.31 5.75
N LEU A 15 -9.39 -20.28 6.46
CA LEU A 15 -10.81 -19.90 6.46
C LEU A 15 -11.27 -19.37 5.09
N GLN A 16 -10.43 -18.58 4.40
CA GLN A 16 -10.72 -18.10 3.03
C GLN A 16 -10.86 -19.28 2.05
N LEU A 17 -9.97 -20.27 2.14
CA LEU A 17 -10.06 -21.48 1.34
C LEU A 17 -11.32 -22.31 1.64
N GLN A 18 -11.77 -22.33 2.90
CA GLN A 18 -13.04 -22.96 3.26
C GLN A 18 -14.24 -22.23 2.63
N ILE A 19 -14.27 -20.91 2.67
CA ILE A 19 -15.30 -20.10 2.01
C ILE A 19 -15.35 -20.40 0.51
N GLU A 20 -14.18 -20.46 -0.14
CA GLU A 20 -14.10 -20.73 -1.57
C GLU A 20 -14.65 -22.12 -1.92
N LYS A 21 -14.30 -23.13 -1.11
CA LYS A 21 -14.85 -24.48 -1.26
C LYS A 21 -16.38 -24.52 -1.07
N VAL A 22 -16.89 -23.82 -0.05
CA VAL A 22 -18.35 -23.75 0.20
C VAL A 22 -19.06 -23.06 -0.98
N LYS A 23 -18.51 -21.97 -1.52
CA LYS A 23 -19.07 -21.31 -2.72
C LYS A 23 -19.10 -22.24 -3.92
N GLN A 24 -18.03 -22.98 -4.18
CA GLN A 24 -17.99 -23.96 -5.28
C GLN A 24 -19.00 -25.10 -5.11
N VAL A 25 -19.22 -25.56 -3.87
CA VAL A 25 -20.23 -26.58 -3.58
C VAL A 25 -21.64 -26.01 -3.77
N ALA A 26 -21.92 -24.82 -3.27
CA ALA A 26 -23.20 -24.14 -3.43
C ALA A 26 -23.56 -23.97 -4.91
N GLU A 27 -22.59 -23.53 -5.74
CA GLU A 27 -22.82 -23.41 -7.20
C GLU A 27 -23.14 -24.76 -7.89
N LYS A 28 -22.41 -25.82 -7.51
CA LYS A 28 -22.60 -27.15 -8.10
C LYS A 28 -23.90 -27.83 -7.67
N THR A 29 -24.28 -27.68 -6.40
CA THR A 29 -25.43 -28.36 -5.81
C THR A 29 -26.71 -27.53 -5.87
N LYS A 30 -26.62 -26.23 -6.20
CA LYS A 30 -27.68 -25.22 -6.13
C LYS A 30 -28.39 -25.15 -4.76
N VAL A 31 -27.66 -25.50 -3.69
CA VAL A 31 -28.14 -25.42 -2.31
C VAL A 31 -27.77 -24.06 -1.75
N ASP A 32 -28.69 -23.41 -1.06
CA ASP A 32 -28.43 -22.17 -0.36
C ASP A 32 -27.52 -22.43 0.88
N MET A 33 -26.30 -21.90 0.86
CA MET A 33 -25.32 -21.97 1.93
C MET A 33 -25.00 -20.59 2.53
N SER A 34 -25.90 -19.63 2.38
CA SER A 34 -25.70 -18.24 2.85
C SER A 34 -25.42 -18.16 4.34
N ALA A 35 -26.09 -18.94 5.17
CA ALA A 35 -25.87 -18.99 6.62
C ALA A 35 -24.45 -19.49 6.97
N THR A 36 -23.97 -20.54 6.29
CA THR A 36 -22.62 -21.08 6.49
C THR A 36 -21.54 -20.08 6.04
N LEU A 37 -21.77 -19.38 4.94
CA LEU A 37 -20.87 -18.35 4.46
C LEU A 37 -20.78 -17.18 5.44
N ALA A 38 -21.91 -16.70 5.96
CA ALA A 38 -21.95 -15.63 6.95
C ALA A 38 -21.20 -16.01 8.25
N GLU A 39 -21.37 -17.26 8.72
CA GLU A 39 -20.63 -17.76 9.89
C GLU A 39 -19.11 -17.78 9.65
N LEU A 40 -18.67 -18.23 8.47
CA LEU A 40 -17.24 -18.23 8.12
C LEU A 40 -16.67 -16.83 7.97
N GLU A 41 -17.41 -15.87 7.44
CA GLU A 41 -17.02 -14.48 7.35
C GLU A 41 -16.82 -13.86 8.73
N LEU A 42 -17.74 -14.12 9.67
CA LEU A 42 -17.57 -13.69 11.06
C LEU A 42 -16.32 -14.31 11.72
N LYS A 43 -16.03 -15.59 11.43
CA LYS A 43 -14.81 -16.25 11.93
C LYS A 43 -13.54 -15.62 11.35
N ILE A 44 -13.54 -15.22 10.07
CA ILE A 44 -12.43 -14.52 9.45
C ILE A 44 -12.20 -13.18 10.14
N ASP A 45 -13.23 -12.39 10.36
CA ASP A 45 -13.10 -11.08 10.99
C ASP A 45 -12.63 -11.19 12.44
N ALA A 46 -13.12 -12.17 13.19
CA ALA A 46 -12.61 -12.46 14.52
C ALA A 46 -11.13 -12.88 14.52
N ALA A 47 -10.73 -13.76 13.58
CA ALA A 47 -9.34 -14.19 13.43
C ALA A 47 -8.42 -13.02 13.03
N ARG A 48 -8.86 -12.17 12.11
CA ARG A 48 -8.15 -10.94 11.74
C ARG A 48 -7.95 -10.05 12.95
N HIS A 49 -9.02 -9.73 13.66
CA HIS A 49 -8.93 -8.89 14.84
C HIS A 49 -7.96 -9.47 15.88
N GLN A 50 -8.04 -10.76 16.17
CA GLN A 50 -7.18 -11.44 17.13
C GLN A 50 -5.70 -11.39 16.71
N ILE A 51 -5.40 -11.69 15.45
CA ILE A 51 -4.02 -11.72 14.93
C ILE A 51 -3.43 -10.32 14.90
N TYR A 52 -4.12 -9.36 14.29
CA TYR A 52 -3.58 -8.02 14.06
C TYR A 52 -3.57 -7.13 15.32
N SER A 53 -4.37 -7.46 16.35
CA SER A 53 -4.28 -6.79 17.66
C SER A 53 -3.10 -7.24 18.51
N ASN A 54 -2.49 -8.38 18.19
CA ASN A 54 -1.45 -9.00 19.01
C ASN A 54 -0.14 -9.27 18.24
N LEU A 55 0.16 -8.43 17.26
CA LEU A 55 1.37 -8.58 16.45
C LEU A 55 2.63 -8.32 17.27
N SER A 56 3.62 -9.18 17.11
CA SER A 56 4.98 -8.94 17.62
C SER A 56 5.67 -7.82 16.83
N GLY A 57 6.73 -7.21 17.38
CA GLY A 57 7.52 -6.21 16.69
C GLY A 57 8.06 -6.71 15.35
N TRP A 58 8.48 -7.97 15.27
CA TRP A 58 8.94 -8.58 14.03
C TRP A 58 7.84 -8.74 12.99
N GLN A 59 6.65 -9.17 13.38
CA GLN A 59 5.49 -9.29 12.49
C GLN A 59 5.08 -7.91 11.93
N ASN A 60 5.13 -6.86 12.75
CA ASN A 60 4.92 -5.48 12.29
C ASN A 60 5.94 -5.08 11.21
N VAL A 61 7.23 -5.43 11.39
CA VAL A 61 8.26 -5.20 10.37
C VAL A 61 7.97 -5.98 9.09
N GLN A 62 7.54 -7.25 9.19
CA GLN A 62 7.18 -8.05 8.02
C GLN A 62 6.03 -7.42 7.24
N ILE A 63 4.95 -7.02 7.90
CA ILE A 63 3.80 -6.34 7.26
C ILE A 63 4.23 -5.01 6.62
N SER A 64 5.05 -4.22 7.30
CA SER A 64 5.54 -2.94 6.75
C SER A 64 6.37 -3.12 5.46
N ARG A 65 6.94 -4.30 5.27
CA ARG A 65 7.78 -4.66 4.12
C ARG A 65 7.11 -5.60 3.13
N HIS A 66 5.80 -5.76 3.21
CA HIS A 66 5.06 -6.64 2.31
C HIS A 66 5.32 -6.27 0.84
N PRO A 67 5.62 -7.24 -0.05
CA PRO A 67 5.97 -6.97 -1.46
C PRO A 67 4.88 -6.23 -2.25
N GLU A 68 3.62 -6.48 -1.91
CA GLU A 68 2.45 -5.88 -2.57
C GLU A 68 1.98 -4.58 -1.89
N ARG A 69 2.73 -4.09 -0.88
CA ARG A 69 2.38 -2.83 -0.23
C ARG A 69 2.49 -1.67 -1.22
N PRO A 70 1.47 -0.83 -1.37
CA PRO A 70 1.52 0.30 -2.29
C PRO A 70 2.60 1.31 -1.85
N TYR A 71 3.25 1.91 -2.84
CA TYR A 71 4.19 3.01 -2.66
C TYR A 71 3.51 4.36 -2.93
N THR A 72 4.22 5.46 -2.75
CA THR A 72 3.67 6.82 -2.86
C THR A 72 2.88 7.05 -4.14
N LEU A 73 3.41 6.68 -5.31
CA LEU A 73 2.70 6.88 -6.58
C LEU A 73 1.41 6.05 -6.66
N SER A 74 1.40 4.84 -6.11
CA SER A 74 0.17 4.04 -6.05
C SER A 74 -0.90 4.67 -5.16
N TYR A 75 -0.49 5.32 -4.05
CA TYR A 75 -1.44 6.09 -3.25
C TYR A 75 -1.97 7.30 -4.02
N VAL A 76 -1.09 8.04 -4.71
CA VAL A 76 -1.50 9.17 -5.56
C VAL A 76 -2.54 8.73 -6.59
N GLU A 77 -2.28 7.63 -7.31
CA GLU A 77 -3.21 7.08 -8.31
C GLU A 77 -4.57 6.67 -7.72
N MET A 78 -4.59 6.20 -6.45
CA MET A 78 -5.83 5.71 -5.81
C MET A 78 -6.68 6.81 -5.16
N ILE A 79 -6.06 7.88 -4.65
CA ILE A 79 -6.76 8.85 -3.79
C ILE A 79 -6.79 10.27 -4.37
N CYS A 80 -5.96 10.59 -5.37
CA CYS A 80 -5.92 11.92 -5.97
C CYS A 80 -6.72 11.94 -7.27
N ASP A 81 -7.50 13.00 -7.47
CA ASP A 81 -8.23 13.27 -8.71
C ASP A 81 -7.28 13.73 -9.82
N ASP A 82 -6.21 14.48 -9.43
CA ASP A 82 -5.16 14.99 -10.32
C ASP A 82 -3.84 15.07 -9.55
N PHE A 83 -2.71 14.98 -10.27
CA PHE A 83 -1.38 15.09 -9.69
C PHE A 83 -0.37 15.69 -10.68
N ILE A 84 0.27 16.78 -10.28
CA ILE A 84 1.32 17.46 -11.03
C ILE A 84 2.66 17.24 -10.31
N GLU A 85 3.47 16.28 -10.79
CA GLU A 85 4.78 16.00 -10.21
C GLU A 85 5.75 17.14 -10.45
N MET A 86 6.43 17.57 -9.40
CA MET A 86 7.42 18.65 -9.43
C MET A 86 8.83 18.12 -9.21
N HIS A 87 9.69 18.32 -10.19
CA HIS A 87 11.04 17.77 -10.21
C HIS A 87 12.12 18.75 -9.75
N GLY A 88 13.24 18.20 -9.29
CA GLY A 88 14.48 18.91 -9.02
C GLY A 88 14.50 19.72 -7.71
N ASP A 89 15.72 19.90 -7.20
CA ASP A 89 15.99 20.71 -6.00
C ASP A 89 16.27 22.18 -6.31
N ARG A 90 16.32 22.56 -7.60
CA ARG A 90 16.65 23.89 -8.13
C ARG A 90 18.11 24.33 -7.86
N THR A 91 18.97 23.39 -7.48
CA THR A 91 20.40 23.67 -7.22
C THR A 91 21.34 22.72 -7.97
N VAL A 92 21.15 21.40 -7.84
CA VAL A 92 22.05 20.40 -8.41
C VAL A 92 21.34 19.51 -9.42
N LYS A 93 20.35 18.71 -8.99
CA LYS A 93 19.65 17.77 -9.87
C LYS A 93 18.33 17.30 -9.25
N ASP A 94 17.64 16.43 -9.97
CA ASP A 94 16.44 15.76 -9.45
C ASP A 94 16.81 14.44 -8.75
N ASP A 95 16.28 14.23 -7.56
CA ASP A 95 16.32 12.94 -6.86
C ASP A 95 15.11 12.10 -7.27
N LYS A 96 15.35 10.83 -7.61
CA LYS A 96 14.31 9.90 -8.06
C LYS A 96 13.65 9.12 -6.92
N ALA A 97 14.24 9.12 -5.73
CA ALA A 97 13.68 8.46 -4.55
C ALA A 97 12.58 9.29 -3.88
N ILE A 98 12.67 10.63 -3.95
CA ILE A 98 11.60 11.52 -3.50
C ILE A 98 10.71 11.90 -4.68
N VAL A 99 9.41 11.65 -4.52
CA VAL A 99 8.34 12.08 -5.41
C VAL A 99 7.51 13.13 -4.69
N GLY A 100 7.10 14.18 -5.37
CA GLY A 100 6.20 15.14 -4.77
C GLY A 100 5.69 16.16 -5.78
N GLY A 101 4.55 16.76 -5.46
CA GLY A 101 3.86 17.70 -6.32
C GLY A 101 2.52 18.12 -5.77
N PHE A 102 1.85 19.00 -6.49
CA PHE A 102 0.47 19.36 -6.19
C PHE A 102 -0.50 18.27 -6.64
N ALA A 103 -1.47 17.98 -5.82
CA ALA A 103 -2.55 17.03 -6.09
C ALA A 103 -3.91 17.62 -5.71
N SER A 104 -4.97 17.07 -6.26
CA SER A 104 -6.35 17.32 -5.85
C SER A 104 -6.90 16.10 -5.12
N ILE A 105 -7.45 16.29 -3.93
CA ILE A 105 -8.15 15.24 -3.17
C ILE A 105 -9.51 15.79 -2.73
N GLY A 106 -10.59 15.24 -3.28
CA GLY A 106 -11.95 15.70 -2.97
C GLY A 106 -12.16 17.19 -3.24
N GLY A 107 -11.56 17.71 -4.30
CA GLY A 107 -11.64 19.12 -4.68
C GLY A 107 -10.72 20.07 -3.88
N GLN A 108 -9.91 19.56 -2.98
CA GLN A 108 -8.93 20.35 -2.23
C GLN A 108 -7.53 20.17 -2.82
N THR A 109 -6.82 21.28 -3.03
CA THR A 109 -5.41 21.25 -3.46
C THR A 109 -4.52 20.93 -2.27
N VAL A 110 -3.68 19.92 -2.42
CA VAL A 110 -2.73 19.46 -1.42
C VAL A 110 -1.33 19.30 -2.01
N MET A 111 -0.31 19.38 -1.17
CA MET A 111 1.06 19.00 -1.54
C MET A 111 1.33 17.57 -1.06
N VAL A 112 1.56 16.65 -2.00
CA VAL A 112 1.96 15.28 -1.71
C VAL A 112 3.48 15.15 -1.80
N ILE A 113 4.12 14.57 -0.79
CA ILE A 113 5.57 14.29 -0.78
C ILE A 113 5.76 12.90 -0.18
N GLY A 114 6.53 12.05 -0.84
CA GLY A 114 6.81 10.72 -0.31
C GLY A 114 7.99 10.01 -0.95
N HIS A 115 8.42 8.93 -0.32
CA HIS A 115 9.46 8.04 -0.86
C HIS A 115 8.87 7.04 -1.84
N GLN A 116 9.54 6.86 -2.98
CA GLN A 116 9.20 5.90 -4.01
C GLN A 116 10.33 4.89 -4.20
N LYS A 117 10.10 3.63 -3.83
CA LYS A 117 11.13 2.59 -3.92
C LYS A 117 11.19 1.91 -5.28
N GLY A 118 10.06 1.70 -5.92
CA GLY A 118 9.94 0.93 -7.16
C GLY A 118 9.53 -0.53 -6.96
N VAL A 119 8.67 -1.00 -7.86
CA VAL A 119 7.99 -2.31 -7.78
C VAL A 119 8.85 -3.48 -8.26
N ASN A 120 9.82 -3.25 -9.13
CA ASN A 120 10.72 -4.27 -9.67
C ASN A 120 12.20 -3.84 -9.53
N THR A 121 13.13 -4.75 -9.82
CA THR A 121 14.58 -4.51 -9.65
C THR A 121 15.07 -3.29 -10.43
N LYS A 122 14.65 -3.13 -11.70
CA LYS A 122 15.03 -2.00 -12.54
C LYS A 122 14.55 -0.67 -11.95
N MET A 123 13.29 -0.62 -11.53
CA MET A 123 12.73 0.58 -10.89
C MET A 123 13.32 0.85 -9.51
N ARG A 124 13.68 -0.19 -8.76
CA ARG A 124 14.38 -0.02 -7.47
C ARG A 124 15.76 0.60 -7.66
N GLN A 125 16.53 0.16 -8.65
CA GLN A 125 17.82 0.77 -9.00
C GLN A 125 17.63 2.23 -9.45
N TYR A 126 16.68 2.49 -10.36
CA TYR A 126 16.37 3.85 -10.82
C TYR A 126 15.99 4.80 -9.68
N ARG A 127 15.25 4.32 -8.70
CA ARG A 127 14.80 5.06 -7.50
C ARG A 127 15.80 4.97 -6.34
N ASN A 128 17.04 4.54 -6.59
CA ASN A 128 18.07 4.34 -5.55
C ASN A 128 17.53 3.57 -4.34
N PHE A 129 16.73 2.52 -4.57
CA PHE A 129 16.06 1.70 -3.55
C PHE A 129 15.18 2.48 -2.56
N GLY A 130 14.73 3.68 -2.92
CA GLY A 130 13.97 4.58 -2.07
C GLY A 130 14.84 5.38 -1.09
N MET A 131 16.16 5.32 -1.24
CA MET A 131 17.12 6.10 -0.43
C MET A 131 17.36 7.45 -1.11
N ALA A 132 16.87 8.52 -0.48
CA ALA A 132 17.02 9.87 -1.00
C ALA A 132 18.49 10.34 -0.87
N ASN A 133 18.99 10.98 -1.94
CA ASN A 133 20.21 11.75 -1.90
C ASN A 133 19.98 13.15 -1.27
N PRO A 134 21.02 13.93 -0.96
CA PRO A 134 20.85 15.30 -0.41
C PRO A 134 19.90 16.20 -1.21
N GLU A 135 19.90 16.06 -2.54
CA GLU A 135 18.98 16.78 -3.43
C GLU A 135 17.51 16.38 -3.24
N GLY A 136 17.24 15.15 -2.81
CA GLY A 136 15.88 14.71 -2.46
C GLY A 136 15.34 15.45 -1.24
N TYR A 137 16.15 15.61 -0.21
CA TYR A 137 15.78 16.39 0.98
C TYR A 137 15.56 17.86 0.64
N ARG A 138 16.42 18.47 -0.19
CA ARG A 138 16.23 19.85 -0.66
C ARG A 138 14.97 20.01 -1.52
N LYS A 139 14.68 19.02 -2.39
CA LYS A 139 13.43 18.96 -3.16
C LYS A 139 12.22 18.93 -2.22
N ALA A 140 12.20 18.03 -1.24
CA ALA A 140 11.11 17.96 -0.25
C ALA A 140 10.92 19.28 0.50
N LEU A 141 12.00 19.88 1.03
CA LEU A 141 11.94 21.16 1.70
C LEU A 141 11.41 22.28 0.79
N ARG A 142 11.84 22.31 -0.47
CA ARG A 142 11.33 23.27 -1.47
C ARG A 142 9.81 23.12 -1.68
N LEU A 143 9.33 21.87 -1.77
CA LEU A 143 7.90 21.60 -1.94
C LEU A 143 7.09 22.00 -0.71
N MET A 144 7.62 21.74 0.51
CA MET A 144 6.99 22.19 1.75
C MET A 144 6.85 23.72 1.82
N LYS A 145 7.93 24.45 1.47
CA LYS A 145 7.90 25.93 1.40
C LYS A 145 6.93 26.44 0.31
N LEU A 146 6.78 25.69 -0.77
CA LEU A 146 5.82 26.04 -1.81
C LEU A 146 4.38 25.85 -1.34
N ALA A 147 4.11 24.77 -0.61
CA ALA A 147 2.81 24.51 0.00
C ALA A 147 2.45 25.55 1.07
N GLU A 148 3.42 26.00 1.87
CA GLU A 148 3.20 27.07 2.87
C GLU A 148 2.83 28.40 2.20
N LYS A 149 3.34 28.66 0.99
CA LYS A 149 3.11 29.91 0.28
C LYS A 149 1.75 29.96 -0.42
N PHE A 150 1.23 28.85 -0.92
CA PHE A 150 0.02 28.74 -1.74
C PHE A 150 -1.06 27.89 -1.08
#